data_4d8d0078ab4e0b7ecb710dbb57fe7729
#
_entry.id   4d8d0078ab4e0b7ecb710dbb57fe7729
#
_cell.length_a   1.000
_cell.length_b   1.000
_cell.length_c   1.000
_cell.angle_alpha   90.00
_cell.angle_beta   90.00
_cell.angle_gamma   90.00
#
_symmetry.space_group_name_H-M   'P 1'
#
loop_
_entity.id
_entity.type
_entity.pdbx_description
1 polymer ?
#
loop_
_entity_poly.entity_id
_entity_poly.type
_entity_poly.pdbx_seq_one_letter_code
_entity_poly.pdbx_strand_id
1 'polypeptide(L)'
;MNQPLIVGAGPVGLGAAMFLARQGCVPRVIEMRSEPATQSKALAVNPRTLTALESSGITAKMLEMGKKIRGMQFHRGEREIVRVSLEDIHPKYPFMLALSQATTERLLHEELTAACGTVERGIEMAECRNVGERVEA
;
A
#
# COMPACT_ATOMS: atom_id res chain seq x y z
N MET A 1 12.11 -22.19 -12.10
CA MET A 1 11.21 -21.05 -12.38
C MET A 1 11.86 -19.80 -11.82
N ASN A 2 11.89 -18.70 -12.58
CA ASN A 2 12.43 -17.45 -12.08
C ASN A 2 11.46 -16.87 -11.05
N GLN A 3 11.90 -16.67 -9.81
CA GLN A 3 11.13 -16.06 -8.74
C GLN A 3 11.13 -14.54 -8.94
N PRO A 4 9.98 -13.86 -8.94
CA PRO A 4 9.95 -12.41 -8.99
C PRO A 4 10.64 -11.79 -7.77
N LEU A 5 11.44 -10.74 -7.99
CA LEU A 5 12.05 -9.94 -6.93
C LEU A 5 11.29 -8.63 -6.80
N ILE A 6 10.87 -8.31 -5.59
CA ILE A 6 10.27 -7.01 -5.23
C ILE A 6 11.23 -6.29 -4.30
N VAL A 7 11.60 -5.08 -4.68
CA VAL A 7 12.51 -4.22 -3.91
C VAL A 7 11.69 -3.13 -3.21
N GLY A 8 11.71 -3.18 -1.90
CA GLY A 8 10.97 -2.29 -1.01
C GLY A 8 9.67 -2.90 -0.47
N ALA A 9 9.52 -2.86 0.85
CA ALA A 9 8.34 -3.34 1.58
C ALA A 9 7.41 -2.19 2.02
N GLY A 10 7.30 -1.15 1.21
CA GLY A 10 6.27 -0.13 1.34
C GLY A 10 4.90 -0.63 0.85
N PRO A 11 3.85 0.21 0.91
CA PRO A 11 2.48 -0.20 0.54
C PRO A 11 2.37 -0.79 -0.87
N VAL A 12 3.12 -0.25 -1.83
CA VAL A 12 3.10 -0.72 -3.22
C VAL A 12 3.77 -2.09 -3.34
N GLY A 13 4.97 -2.24 -2.78
CA GLY A 13 5.72 -3.50 -2.82
C GLY A 13 4.99 -4.62 -2.08
N LEU A 14 4.48 -4.35 -0.88
CA LEU A 14 3.68 -5.31 -0.10
C LEU A 14 2.39 -5.69 -0.82
N GLY A 15 1.70 -4.70 -1.44
CA GLY A 15 0.50 -4.95 -2.23
C GLY A 15 0.78 -5.85 -3.43
N ALA A 16 1.84 -5.57 -4.20
CA ALA A 16 2.26 -6.39 -5.33
C ALA A 16 2.63 -7.82 -4.88
N ALA A 17 3.40 -7.94 -3.80
CA ALA A 17 3.79 -9.23 -3.23
C ALA A 17 2.59 -10.06 -2.80
N MET A 18 1.66 -9.46 -2.09
CA MET A 18 0.44 -10.10 -1.61
C MET A 18 -0.41 -10.61 -2.78
N PHE A 19 -0.62 -9.78 -3.81
CA PHE A 19 -1.40 -10.20 -4.98
C PHE A 19 -0.74 -11.35 -5.75
N LEU A 20 0.58 -11.31 -5.94
CA LEU A 20 1.33 -12.42 -6.58
C LEU A 20 1.25 -13.69 -5.75
N ALA A 21 1.47 -13.61 -4.43
CA ALA A 21 1.40 -14.76 -3.54
C ALA A 21 0.01 -15.42 -3.54
N ARG A 22 -1.06 -14.62 -3.54
CA ARG A 22 -2.45 -15.12 -3.64
C ARG A 22 -2.75 -15.82 -4.97
N GLN A 23 -1.99 -15.53 -6.01
CA GLN A 23 -2.08 -16.23 -7.31
C GLN A 23 -1.15 -17.44 -7.40
N GLY A 24 -0.50 -17.83 -6.31
CA GLY A 24 0.42 -18.95 -6.24
C GLY A 24 1.86 -18.62 -6.69
N CYS A 25 2.16 -17.36 -6.95
CA CYS A 25 3.48 -16.89 -7.30
C CYS A 25 4.10 -16.13 -6.13
N VAL A 26 4.76 -16.81 -5.20
CA VAL A 26 5.38 -16.18 -4.02
C VAL A 26 6.66 -15.47 -4.43
N PRO A 27 6.70 -14.11 -4.41
CA PRO A 27 7.90 -13.36 -4.77
C PRO A 27 8.91 -13.36 -3.62
N ARG A 28 10.17 -13.10 -3.94
CA ARG A 28 11.16 -12.65 -2.97
C ARG A 28 10.98 -11.16 -2.74
N VAL A 29 10.81 -10.73 -1.49
CA VAL A 29 10.67 -9.31 -1.13
C VAL A 29 11.83 -8.90 -0.25
N ILE A 30 12.59 -7.89 -0.68
CA ILE A 30 13.71 -7.32 0.10
C ILE A 30 13.40 -5.89 0.52
N GLU A 31 13.84 -5.51 1.71
CA GLU A 31 13.69 -4.17 2.26
C GLU A 31 14.98 -3.74 2.97
N MET A 32 15.51 -2.57 2.61
CA MET A 32 16.76 -2.05 3.18
C MET A 32 16.65 -1.72 4.68
N ARG A 33 15.48 -1.34 5.17
CA ARG A 33 15.29 -1.07 6.59
C ARG A 33 15.20 -2.37 7.37
N SER A 34 15.88 -2.40 8.53
CA SER A 34 15.84 -3.54 9.46
C SER A 34 14.46 -3.73 10.11
N GLU A 35 13.69 -2.64 10.25
CA GLU A 35 12.38 -2.64 10.92
C GLU A 35 11.29 -1.97 10.08
N PRO A 36 10.02 -2.31 10.30
CA PRO A 36 8.89 -1.61 9.71
C PRO A 36 8.90 -0.12 10.04
N ALA A 37 8.35 0.71 9.14
CA ALA A 37 8.23 2.13 9.39
C ALA A 37 7.28 2.40 10.57
N THR A 38 7.76 3.10 11.59
CA THR A 38 6.94 3.53 12.74
C THR A 38 6.28 4.88 12.50
N GLN A 39 6.85 5.71 11.64
CA GLN A 39 6.33 7.03 11.31
C GLN A 39 5.48 6.96 10.03
N SER A 40 4.30 7.52 10.11
CA SER A 40 3.39 7.62 8.98
C SER A 40 3.70 8.85 8.14
N LYS A 41 4.05 8.63 6.86
CA LYS A 41 4.25 9.71 5.89
C LYS A 41 3.02 9.98 5.03
N ALA A 42 2.12 9.01 4.88
CA ALA A 42 0.90 9.13 4.09
C ALA A 42 -0.32 9.01 4.99
N LEU A 43 -1.33 9.82 4.72
CA LEU A 43 -2.48 9.98 5.58
C LEU A 43 -3.80 9.58 4.91
N ALA A 44 -3.78 9.27 3.61
CA ALA A 44 -5.01 8.98 2.90
C ALA A 44 -4.87 7.85 1.89
N VAL A 45 -5.80 6.91 1.97
CA VAL A 45 -6.00 5.84 0.98
C VAL A 45 -7.09 6.28 0.03
N ASN A 46 -6.82 6.22 -1.28
CA ASN A 46 -7.78 6.63 -2.31
C ASN A 46 -8.81 5.52 -2.60
N PRO A 47 -9.95 5.87 -3.22
CA PRO A 47 -11.01 4.91 -3.54
C PRO A 47 -10.58 3.75 -4.43
N ARG A 48 -9.69 3.98 -5.39
CA ARG A 48 -9.19 2.91 -6.28
C ARG A 48 -8.39 1.87 -5.52
N THR A 49 -7.58 2.30 -4.56
CA THR A 49 -6.85 1.38 -3.67
C THR A 49 -7.81 0.57 -2.82
N LEU A 50 -8.85 1.19 -2.26
CA LEU A 50 -9.89 0.48 -1.52
C LEU A 50 -10.57 -0.58 -2.38
N THR A 51 -10.92 -0.24 -3.62
CA THR A 51 -11.52 -1.19 -4.57
C THR A 51 -10.56 -2.34 -4.91
N ALA A 52 -9.29 -2.04 -5.18
CA ALA A 52 -8.31 -3.06 -5.52
C ALA A 52 -8.07 -4.07 -4.39
N LEU A 53 -8.16 -3.62 -3.14
CA LEU A 53 -7.92 -4.46 -1.95
C LEU A 53 -9.18 -5.19 -1.43
N GLU A 54 -10.37 -4.99 -2.04
CA GLU A 54 -11.61 -5.63 -1.58
C GLU A 54 -11.52 -7.15 -1.52
N SER A 55 -11.01 -7.76 -2.59
CA SER A 55 -10.92 -9.22 -2.70
C SER A 55 -9.98 -9.86 -1.67
N SER A 56 -9.10 -9.09 -1.06
CA SER A 56 -8.21 -9.56 0.01
C SER A 56 -8.83 -9.45 1.41
N GLY A 57 -9.96 -8.75 1.56
CA GLY A 57 -10.55 -8.45 2.86
C GLY A 57 -9.88 -7.27 3.59
N ILE A 58 -8.76 -6.74 3.09
CA ILE A 58 -8.03 -5.61 3.70
C ILE A 58 -8.89 -4.36 3.76
N THR A 59 -9.67 -4.10 2.71
CA THR A 59 -10.54 -2.91 2.64
C THR A 59 -11.52 -2.84 3.80
N ALA A 60 -12.12 -3.95 4.20
CA ALA A 60 -13.02 -3.99 5.36
C ALA A 60 -12.28 -3.58 6.64
N LYS A 61 -11.10 -4.15 6.90
CA LYS A 61 -10.25 -3.80 8.05
C LYS A 61 -9.82 -2.32 8.03
N MET A 62 -9.47 -1.78 6.85
CA MET A 62 -9.12 -0.37 6.68
C MET A 62 -10.29 0.55 7.01
N LEU A 63 -11.50 0.22 6.55
CA LEU A 63 -12.71 1.01 6.78
C LEU A 63 -13.12 1.07 8.26
N GLU A 64 -12.84 0.01 9.03
CA GLU A 64 -13.07 -0.03 10.47
C GLU A 64 -12.07 0.86 11.24
N MET A 65 -10.82 0.95 10.75
CA MET A 65 -9.73 1.64 11.44
C MET A 65 -9.56 3.09 11.01
N GLY A 66 -9.95 3.43 9.79
CA GLY A 66 -9.72 4.74 9.18
C GLY A 66 -10.90 5.70 9.36
N LYS A 67 -10.64 6.98 9.08
CA LYS A 67 -11.68 8.04 9.07
C LYS A 67 -11.97 8.46 7.63
N LYS A 68 -13.25 8.53 7.27
CA LYS A 68 -13.70 8.96 5.94
C LYS A 68 -13.61 10.47 5.81
N ILE A 69 -12.81 10.95 4.88
CA ILE A 69 -12.71 12.37 4.49
C ILE A 69 -13.61 12.57 3.28
N ARG A 70 -14.70 13.31 3.45
CA ARG A 70 -15.70 13.58 2.40
C ARG A 70 -15.50 14.91 1.67
N GLY A 71 -14.59 15.73 2.16
CA GLY A 71 -14.28 17.03 1.57
C GLY A 71 -13.16 17.74 2.29
N MET A 72 -12.72 18.83 1.70
CA MET A 72 -11.67 19.69 2.23
C MET A 72 -12.11 21.15 2.13
N GLN A 73 -11.72 21.95 3.11
CA GLN A 73 -11.95 23.38 3.13
C GLN A 73 -10.61 24.10 3.27
N PHE A 74 -10.40 25.09 2.44
CA PHE A 74 -9.21 25.93 2.48
C PHE A 74 -9.59 27.32 2.99
N HIS A 75 -8.89 27.79 4.00
CA HIS A 75 -9.14 29.06 4.66
C HIS A 75 -7.91 29.97 4.56
N ARG A 76 -8.18 31.28 4.51
CA ARG A 76 -7.18 32.33 4.73
C ARG A 76 -7.65 33.17 5.91
N GLY A 77 -7.04 32.92 7.08
CA GLY A 77 -7.58 33.41 8.34
C GLY A 77 -8.97 32.79 8.61
N GLU A 78 -9.95 33.63 8.92
CA GLU A 78 -11.34 33.19 9.15
C GLU A 78 -12.18 33.04 7.87
N ARG A 79 -11.64 33.48 6.72
CA ARG A 79 -12.38 33.44 5.45
C ARG A 79 -12.15 32.12 4.72
N GLU A 80 -13.24 31.37 4.45
CA GLU A 80 -13.23 30.25 3.54
C GLU A 80 -12.96 30.74 2.11
N ILE A 81 -11.94 30.13 1.43
CA ILE A 81 -11.58 30.46 0.05
C ILE A 81 -12.15 29.44 -0.91
N VAL A 82 -12.00 28.15 -0.58
CA VAL A 82 -12.41 27.04 -1.43
C VAL A 82 -12.92 25.90 -0.56
N ARG A 83 -14.01 25.28 -1.03
CA ARG A 83 -14.53 24.01 -0.51
C ARG A 83 -14.51 23.00 -1.64
N VAL A 84 -13.90 21.85 -1.40
CA VAL A 84 -13.85 20.72 -2.36
C VAL A 84 -14.65 19.57 -1.76
N SER A 85 -15.70 19.14 -2.46
CA SER A 85 -16.41 17.89 -2.14
C SER A 85 -15.72 16.70 -2.76
N LEU A 86 -15.70 15.57 -2.08
CA LEU A 86 -15.20 14.29 -2.57
C LEU A 86 -16.33 13.28 -2.82
N GLU A 87 -17.59 13.73 -2.78
CA GLU A 87 -18.75 12.83 -2.89
C GLU A 87 -18.88 12.16 -4.26
N ASP A 88 -18.37 12.80 -5.32
CA ASP A 88 -18.45 12.30 -6.68
C ASP A 88 -17.16 11.61 -7.17
N ILE A 89 -16.13 11.46 -6.33
CA ILE A 89 -14.84 10.92 -6.77
C ILE A 89 -14.88 9.43 -7.11
N HIS A 90 -15.85 8.68 -6.56
CA HIS A 90 -16.00 7.26 -6.81
C HIS A 90 -17.39 6.75 -6.42
N PRO A 91 -18.05 5.90 -7.24
CA PRO A 91 -19.43 5.46 -6.98
C PRO A 91 -19.61 4.65 -5.69
N LYS A 92 -18.62 3.85 -5.31
CA LYS A 92 -18.68 2.98 -4.11
C LYS A 92 -18.03 3.61 -2.89
N TYR A 93 -16.94 4.34 -3.06
CA TYR A 93 -16.17 4.99 -2.01
C TYR A 93 -16.08 6.50 -2.26
N PRO A 94 -17.15 7.27 -2.02
CA PRO A 94 -17.19 8.72 -2.24
C PRO A 94 -16.45 9.48 -1.14
N PHE A 95 -15.20 9.11 -0.87
CA PHE A 95 -14.34 9.68 0.16
C PHE A 95 -12.89 9.24 -0.01
N MET A 96 -11.96 9.96 0.59
CA MET A 96 -10.62 9.47 0.89
C MET A 96 -10.62 8.88 2.30
N LEU A 97 -9.89 7.78 2.51
CA LEU A 97 -9.79 7.19 3.85
C LEU A 97 -8.51 7.65 4.55
N ALA A 98 -8.66 8.45 5.62
CA ALA A 98 -7.53 8.80 6.47
C ALA A 98 -7.11 7.56 7.27
N LEU A 99 -5.96 7.01 6.93
CA LEU A 99 -5.35 5.86 7.57
C LEU A 99 -3.83 5.99 7.50
N SER A 100 -3.14 5.64 8.58
CA SER A 100 -1.68 5.74 8.60
C SER A 100 -1.05 4.76 7.63
N GLN A 101 0.07 5.16 7.00
CA GLN A 101 0.84 4.26 6.14
C GLN A 101 1.31 3.01 6.91
N ALA A 102 1.75 3.18 8.16
CA ALA A 102 2.17 2.07 8.99
C ALA A 102 1.06 1.04 9.20
N THR A 103 -0.20 1.49 9.39
CA THR A 103 -1.35 0.59 9.48
C THR A 103 -1.61 -0.13 8.15
N THR A 104 -1.53 0.61 7.04
CA THR A 104 -1.68 0.02 5.69
C THR A 104 -0.62 -1.05 5.43
N GLU A 105 0.65 -0.75 5.70
CA GLU A 105 1.76 -1.70 5.54
C GLU A 105 1.59 -2.93 6.43
N ARG A 106 1.16 -2.75 7.68
CA ARG A 106 0.91 -3.86 8.59
C ARG A 106 -0.19 -4.79 8.06
N LEU A 107 -1.32 -4.25 7.62
CA LEU A 107 -2.41 -5.06 7.06
C LEU A 107 -2.00 -5.82 5.80
N LEU A 108 -1.25 -5.18 4.90
CA LEU A 108 -0.71 -5.82 3.70
C LEU A 108 0.31 -6.92 4.03
N HIS A 109 1.16 -6.68 5.02
CA HIS A 109 2.15 -7.66 5.48
C HIS A 109 1.49 -8.88 6.14
N GLU A 110 0.45 -8.67 6.96
CA GLU A 110 -0.33 -9.76 7.56
C GLU A 110 -0.94 -10.67 6.48
N GLU A 111 -1.54 -10.09 5.44
CA GLU A 111 -2.13 -10.87 4.33
C GLU A 111 -1.06 -11.53 3.45
N LEU A 112 0.09 -10.90 3.24
CA LEU A 112 1.23 -11.50 2.55
C LEU A 112 1.72 -12.74 3.32
N THR A 113 1.86 -12.63 4.65
CA THR A 113 2.29 -13.74 5.51
C THR A 113 1.27 -14.88 5.50
N ALA A 114 -0.03 -14.56 5.51
CA ALA A 114 -1.09 -15.56 5.38
C ALA A 114 -1.04 -16.31 4.04
N ALA A 115 -0.51 -15.66 2.98
CA ALA A 115 -0.25 -16.26 1.68
C ALA A 115 1.16 -16.88 1.55
N CYS A 116 1.81 -17.20 2.66
CA CYS A 116 3.15 -17.80 2.75
C CYS A 116 4.29 -16.91 2.20
N GLY A 117 4.06 -15.62 2.01
CA GLY A 117 5.10 -14.66 1.64
C GLY A 117 5.86 -14.14 2.86
N THR A 118 7.10 -13.73 2.62
CA THR A 118 7.98 -13.16 3.66
C THR A 118 8.68 -11.90 3.14
N VAL A 119 9.14 -11.05 4.07
CA VAL A 119 9.96 -9.88 3.77
C VAL A 119 11.33 -10.04 4.40
N GLU A 120 12.36 -10.07 3.58
CA GLU A 120 13.76 -10.06 4.03
C GLU A 120 14.18 -8.60 4.30
N ARG A 121 14.43 -8.28 5.57
CA ARG A 121 14.79 -6.92 6.00
C ARG A 121 16.30 -6.77 6.18
N GLY A 122 16.78 -5.52 6.08
CA GLY A 122 18.21 -5.21 6.17
C GLY A 122 18.98 -5.59 4.90
N ILE A 123 18.27 -5.78 3.78
CA ILE A 123 18.84 -6.13 2.48
C ILE A 123 18.59 -4.99 1.51
N GLU A 124 19.67 -4.41 1.01
CA GLU A 124 19.64 -3.35 0.00
C GLU A 124 20.02 -3.92 -1.36
N MET A 125 19.27 -3.54 -2.39
CA MET A 125 19.64 -3.84 -3.78
C MET A 125 20.71 -2.87 -4.23
N ALA A 126 21.92 -3.36 -4.44
CA ALA A 126 23.05 -2.53 -4.88
C ALA A 126 23.01 -2.22 -6.37
N GLU A 127 22.67 -3.23 -7.19
CA GLU A 127 22.65 -3.12 -8.65
C GLU A 127 21.67 -4.13 -9.26
N CYS A 128 21.13 -3.79 -10.44
CA CYS A 128 20.42 -4.77 -11.26
C CYS A 128 20.82 -4.60 -12.73
N ARG A 129 20.90 -5.73 -13.46
CA ARG A 129 21.29 -5.76 -14.87
C ARG A 129 20.34 -6.63 -15.66
N ASN A 130 20.00 -6.18 -16.87
CA ASN A 130 19.32 -7.02 -17.84
C ASN A 130 20.33 -7.96 -18.52
N VAL A 131 20.08 -9.26 -18.43
CA VAL A 131 20.91 -10.30 -19.06
C VAL A 131 20.00 -11.14 -19.95
N GLY A 132 19.74 -10.64 -21.17
CA GLY A 132 18.84 -11.29 -22.10
C GLY A 132 17.40 -11.33 -21.63
N GLU A 133 16.86 -12.51 -21.35
CA GLU A 133 15.46 -12.70 -20.91
C GLU A 133 15.26 -12.64 -19.39
N ARG A 134 16.30 -12.32 -18.62
CA ARG A 134 16.26 -12.25 -17.15
C ARG A 134 16.96 -11.02 -16.62
N VAL A 135 16.64 -10.70 -15.37
CA VAL A 135 17.32 -9.67 -14.57
C VAL A 135 18.16 -10.35 -13.51
N GLU A 136 19.41 -9.90 -13.36
CA GLU A 136 20.28 -10.24 -12.24
C GLU A 136 20.32 -9.05 -11.26
N ALA A 137 20.20 -9.33 -9.96
CA ALA A 137 20.18 -8.34 -8.88
C ALA A 137 21.00 -8.84 -7.69
#